data_5b74f18ac3083bbd2d27f41484890f97
#
_entry.id   5b74f18ac3083bbd2d27f41484890f97
#
_cell.length_a   1.000
_cell.length_b   1.000
_cell.length_c   1.000
_cell.angle_alpha   90.00
_cell.angle_beta   90.00
_cell.angle_gamma   90.00
#
_symmetry.space_group_name_H-M   'P 1'
#
loop_
_entity.id
_entity.type
_entity.pdbx_description
1 polymer ?
#
loop_
_entity_poly.entity_id
_entity_poly.type
_entity_poly.pdbx_seq_one_letter_code
_entity_poly.pdbx_strand_id
1 'polypeptide(L)'
;MVRVIVRGRAFHSWDVDENEAKQIQLRLAPLVVALGDFKSIGLIGGVSIRSIDEMTVQATVCVLHMPGMKKAAAGTARAKSTFPYIPGLRAFQAGPAILAAFEKLPAQPDLVLWDGHGIAHPGRCGLASHLGILLDIPSVGVSEELLYGRCDLDKLREDRGSRAPLVDTTDGAEIGAAVRTRPHVNPVYVSVGHRVSLEWAIQVVLECTPRYRMPEPLREARILCKRN
;
A
#
# COMPACT_ATOMS: atom_id res chain seq x y z
N MET A 1 -2.09 -24.94 -11.88
CA MET A 1 -2.79 -24.35 -10.71
C MET A 1 -1.72 -23.82 -9.77
N VAL A 2 -1.27 -22.58 -10.00
CA VAL A 2 -0.23 -21.94 -9.17
C VAL A 2 -0.93 -21.41 -7.93
N ARG A 3 -0.82 -22.14 -6.82
CA ARG A 3 -1.21 -21.61 -5.51
C ARG A 3 -0.34 -20.39 -5.22
N VAL A 4 -0.97 -19.21 -5.03
CA VAL A 4 -0.32 -18.10 -4.33
C VAL A 4 0.01 -18.64 -2.95
N ILE A 5 1.25 -19.07 -2.77
CA ILE A 5 1.74 -19.51 -1.48
C ILE A 5 2.01 -18.22 -0.73
N VAL A 6 1.02 -17.77 0.05
CA VAL A 6 1.32 -17.02 1.26
C VAL A 6 2.26 -17.96 2.02
N ARG A 7 3.56 -17.66 2.00
CA ARG A 7 4.58 -18.53 2.58
C ARG A 7 4.19 -18.77 4.02
N GLY A 8 3.78 -19.99 4.36
CA GLY A 8 3.08 -20.47 5.53
C GLY A 8 3.73 -20.17 6.89
N ARG A 9 3.91 -18.91 7.20
CA ARG A 9 4.15 -18.41 8.54
C ARG A 9 2.98 -17.51 8.90
N ALA A 10 2.13 -17.99 9.82
CA ALA A 10 1.26 -17.11 10.58
C ALA A 10 2.18 -16.19 11.41
N PHE A 11 2.47 -14.99 10.90
CA PHE A 11 3.32 -14.02 11.62
C PHE A 11 2.65 -13.57 12.92
N HIS A 12 1.32 -13.58 12.98
CA HIS A 12 0.51 -13.20 14.14
C HIS A 12 -0.97 -13.61 13.96
N SER A 13 -1.75 -13.53 15.05
CA SER A 13 -3.20 -13.60 14.99
C SER A 13 -3.79 -12.30 14.43
N TRP A 14 -4.96 -12.41 13.77
CA TRP A 14 -5.80 -11.27 13.41
C TRP A 14 -6.79 -10.91 14.51
N ASP A 15 -7.04 -11.84 15.43
CA ASP A 15 -7.86 -11.64 16.62
C ASP A 15 -6.97 -11.15 17.76
N VAL A 16 -6.83 -9.85 17.85
CA VAL A 16 -5.94 -9.12 18.77
C VAL A 16 -6.61 -7.83 19.22
N ASP A 17 -6.20 -7.31 20.35
CA ASP A 17 -6.60 -5.97 20.80
C ASP A 17 -5.70 -4.87 20.18
N GLU A 18 -6.02 -3.60 20.46
CA GLU A 18 -5.29 -2.45 19.92
C GLU A 18 -3.81 -2.41 20.39
N ASN A 19 -3.54 -2.78 21.64
CA ASN A 19 -2.19 -2.78 22.18
C ASN A 19 -1.34 -3.89 21.55
N GLU A 20 -1.92 -5.08 21.44
CA GLU A 20 -1.28 -6.21 20.76
C GLU A 20 -0.99 -5.88 19.29
N ALA A 21 -1.94 -5.24 18.59
CA ALA A 21 -1.77 -4.80 17.21
C ALA A 21 -0.59 -3.83 17.07
N LYS A 22 -0.46 -2.84 17.96
CA LYS A 22 0.68 -1.91 17.99
C LYS A 22 2.00 -2.64 18.26
N GLN A 23 2.01 -3.60 19.19
CA GLN A 23 3.20 -4.41 19.47
C GLN A 23 3.60 -5.28 18.27
N ILE A 24 2.63 -5.81 17.53
CA ILE A 24 2.89 -6.54 16.28
C ILE A 24 3.54 -5.61 15.25
N GLN A 25 3.02 -4.41 15.05
CA GLN A 25 3.63 -3.44 14.13
C GLN A 25 5.08 -3.11 14.51
N LEU A 26 5.37 -2.90 15.79
CA LEU A 26 6.74 -2.64 16.28
C LEU A 26 7.67 -3.84 16.01
N ARG A 27 7.18 -5.08 16.10
CA ARG A 27 7.97 -6.28 15.77
C ARG A 27 8.15 -6.47 14.25
N LEU A 28 7.20 -6.05 13.44
CA LEU A 28 7.29 -6.13 11.98
C LEU A 28 8.15 -5.01 11.38
N ALA A 29 8.15 -3.83 11.96
CA ALA A 29 8.88 -2.67 11.43
C ALA A 29 10.35 -2.95 11.08
N PRO A 30 11.15 -3.64 11.92
CA PRO A 30 12.54 -3.98 11.58
C PRO A 30 12.68 -4.97 10.41
N LEU A 31 11.62 -5.65 10.02
CA LEU A 31 11.61 -6.58 8.89
C LEU A 31 11.37 -5.89 7.54
N VAL A 32 11.06 -4.60 7.56
CA VAL A 32 10.90 -3.81 6.34
C VAL A 32 12.26 -3.68 5.66
N VAL A 33 12.33 -4.10 4.42
CA VAL A 33 13.50 -3.87 3.57
C VAL A 33 13.21 -2.62 2.73
N ALA A 34 13.86 -1.51 3.06
CA ALA A 34 13.71 -0.22 2.35
C ALA A 34 14.74 -0.06 1.22
N LEU A 35 15.10 -1.14 0.59
CA LEU A 35 16.06 -1.23 -0.50
C LEU A 35 15.49 -2.12 -1.60
N GLY A 36 15.90 -1.88 -2.82
CA GLY A 36 15.53 -2.65 -4.01
C GLY A 36 15.06 -1.74 -5.13
N ASP A 37 15.68 -1.93 -6.28
CA ASP A 37 15.33 -1.29 -7.53
C ASP A 37 15.15 -2.37 -8.58
N PHE A 38 14.14 -2.24 -9.41
CA PHE A 38 13.80 -3.26 -10.40
C PHE A 38 14.14 -2.74 -11.80
N LYS A 39 14.76 -3.58 -12.62
CA LYS A 39 15.05 -3.22 -14.02
C LYS A 39 13.77 -3.13 -14.85
N SER A 40 12.76 -3.92 -14.51
CA SER A 40 11.44 -3.89 -15.17
C SER A 40 10.38 -4.50 -14.26
N ILE A 41 9.14 -4.03 -14.39
CA ILE A 41 7.94 -4.61 -13.80
C ILE A 41 7.06 -5.07 -14.97
N GLY A 42 6.61 -6.31 -14.95
CA GLY A 42 5.65 -6.85 -15.91
C GLY A 42 4.20 -6.70 -15.42
N LEU A 43 3.99 -6.98 -14.13
CA LEU A 43 2.69 -6.96 -13.48
C LEU A 43 2.70 -6.08 -12.23
N ILE A 44 1.81 -5.10 -12.19
CA ILE A 44 1.64 -4.21 -11.02
C ILE A 44 0.24 -4.36 -10.43
N GLY A 45 0.18 -4.58 -9.12
CA GLY A 45 -1.06 -4.66 -8.36
C GLY A 45 -1.47 -3.34 -7.73
N GLY A 46 -2.76 -3.10 -7.63
CA GLY A 46 -3.36 -2.07 -6.77
C GLY A 46 -4.37 -2.71 -5.84
N VAL A 47 -4.39 -2.30 -4.57
CA VAL A 47 -5.31 -2.83 -3.56
C VAL A 47 -6.25 -1.74 -3.08
N SER A 48 -7.54 -2.04 -3.07
CA SER A 48 -8.58 -1.20 -2.49
C SER A 48 -9.38 -1.98 -1.46
N ILE A 49 -9.78 -1.28 -0.41
CA ILE A 49 -10.49 -1.83 0.76
C ILE A 49 -11.75 -1.01 0.98
N ARG A 50 -12.86 -1.70 1.26
CA ARG A 50 -14.13 -1.09 1.61
C ARG A 50 -14.76 -1.83 2.78
N SER A 51 -15.24 -1.11 3.78
CA SER A 51 -16.14 -1.67 4.79
C SER A 51 -17.52 -1.83 4.16
N ILE A 52 -18.09 -3.02 4.24
CA ILE A 52 -19.44 -3.34 3.78
C ILE A 52 -20.44 -3.04 4.90
N ASP A 53 -20.09 -3.46 6.10
CA ASP A 53 -20.79 -3.19 7.35
C ASP A 53 -19.76 -3.10 8.49
N GLU A 54 -20.20 -3.05 9.73
CA GLU A 54 -19.33 -2.91 10.92
C GLU A 54 -18.35 -4.08 11.08
N MET A 55 -18.73 -5.27 10.63
CA MET A 55 -17.98 -6.52 10.83
C MET A 55 -17.43 -7.11 9.54
N THR A 56 -17.77 -6.56 8.37
CA THR A 56 -17.41 -7.16 7.08
C THR A 56 -16.58 -6.19 6.25
N VAL A 57 -15.40 -6.63 5.87
CA VAL A 57 -14.49 -5.89 4.99
C VAL A 57 -14.37 -6.59 3.65
N GLN A 58 -14.45 -5.83 2.59
CA GLN A 58 -14.15 -6.29 1.23
C GLN A 58 -12.80 -5.72 0.79
N ALA A 59 -11.96 -6.58 0.23
CA ALA A 59 -10.74 -6.19 -0.45
C ALA A 59 -10.78 -6.60 -1.91
N THR A 60 -10.23 -5.75 -2.76
CA THR A 60 -10.06 -6.02 -4.20
C THR A 60 -8.62 -5.72 -4.59
N VAL A 61 -7.99 -6.69 -5.24
CA VAL A 61 -6.68 -6.53 -5.89
C VAL A 61 -6.93 -6.48 -7.39
N CYS A 62 -6.44 -5.44 -8.05
CA CYS A 62 -6.45 -5.34 -9.51
C CYS A 62 -5.01 -5.37 -10.01
N VAL A 63 -4.70 -6.26 -10.94
CA VAL A 63 -3.37 -6.42 -11.54
C VAL A 63 -3.40 -5.91 -12.97
N LEU A 64 -2.44 -5.03 -13.29
CA LEU A 64 -2.28 -4.45 -14.62
C LEU A 64 -0.93 -4.84 -15.23
N HIS A 65 -0.88 -4.95 -16.55
CA HIS A 65 0.36 -5.07 -17.31
C HIS A 65 1.12 -3.75 -17.36
N MET A 66 2.44 -3.80 -17.18
CA MET A 66 3.36 -2.68 -17.42
C MET A 66 4.21 -2.95 -18.67
N PRO A 67 4.45 -1.96 -19.50
CA PRO A 67 3.74 -0.69 -19.62
C PRO A 67 2.34 -0.87 -20.24
N GLY A 68 1.52 0.16 -20.23
CA GLY A 68 0.23 0.18 -20.96
C GLY A 68 -1.00 0.04 -20.07
N MET A 69 -0.84 -0.34 -18.81
CA MET A 69 -1.91 -0.35 -17.79
C MET A 69 -3.17 -1.15 -18.18
N LYS A 70 -3.01 -2.19 -19.03
CA LYS A 70 -4.12 -3.08 -19.37
C LYS A 70 -4.36 -4.07 -18.23
N LYS A 71 -5.63 -4.27 -17.89
CA LYS A 71 -5.99 -5.22 -16.83
C LYS A 71 -5.57 -6.64 -17.22
N ALA A 72 -4.80 -7.28 -16.32
CA ALA A 72 -4.34 -8.66 -16.43
C ALA A 72 -5.22 -9.60 -15.59
N ALA A 73 -5.53 -9.21 -14.36
CA ALA A 73 -6.31 -10.03 -13.43
C ALA A 73 -6.98 -9.16 -12.36
N ALA A 74 -7.92 -9.75 -11.64
CA ALA A 74 -8.44 -9.17 -10.40
C ALA A 74 -8.91 -10.27 -9.46
N GLY A 75 -8.76 -10.03 -8.16
CA GLY A 75 -9.30 -10.86 -7.09
C GLY A 75 -10.09 -10.00 -6.11
N THR A 76 -11.29 -10.42 -5.74
CA THR A 76 -12.12 -9.76 -4.73
C THR A 76 -12.56 -10.77 -3.69
N ALA A 77 -12.40 -10.42 -2.42
CA ALA A 77 -12.87 -11.24 -1.31
C ALA A 77 -13.48 -10.39 -0.21
N ARG A 78 -14.37 -11.03 0.56
CA ARG A 78 -14.94 -10.48 1.80
C ARG A 78 -14.51 -11.36 2.96
N ALA A 79 -14.23 -10.74 4.08
CA ALA A 79 -13.97 -11.43 5.34
C ALA A 79 -14.63 -10.69 6.48
N LYS A 80 -15.04 -11.45 7.51
CA LYS A 80 -15.40 -10.86 8.79
C LYS A 80 -14.15 -10.32 9.48
N SER A 81 -14.28 -9.16 10.11
CA SER A 81 -13.24 -8.56 10.93
C SER A 81 -13.75 -8.44 12.36
N THR A 82 -13.01 -8.98 13.31
CA THR A 82 -13.21 -8.74 14.72
C THR A 82 -12.53 -7.45 15.17
N PHE A 83 -11.63 -6.90 14.36
CA PHE A 83 -10.87 -5.69 14.65
C PHE A 83 -11.60 -4.45 14.10
N PRO A 84 -11.88 -3.43 14.94
CA PRO A 84 -12.53 -2.21 14.50
C PRO A 84 -11.64 -1.38 13.57
N TYR A 85 -12.25 -0.42 12.86
CA TYR A 85 -11.45 0.55 12.12
C TYR A 85 -10.76 1.51 13.09
N ILE A 86 -9.42 1.45 13.13
CA ILE A 86 -8.57 2.36 13.88
C ILE A 86 -7.53 2.92 12.88
N PRO A 87 -7.40 4.27 12.76
CA PRO A 87 -6.36 4.88 11.93
C PRO A 87 -4.98 4.33 12.28
N GLY A 88 -4.22 3.92 11.24
CA GLY A 88 -2.92 3.26 11.41
C GLY A 88 -2.96 1.76 11.62
N LEU A 89 -4.08 1.16 12.05
CA LEU A 89 -4.20 -0.28 12.31
C LEU A 89 -5.05 -1.02 11.25
N ARG A 90 -5.27 -0.41 10.10
CA ARG A 90 -6.14 -0.95 9.03
C ARG A 90 -5.72 -2.34 8.54
N ALA A 91 -4.45 -2.71 8.67
CA ALA A 91 -3.97 -4.04 8.31
C ALA A 91 -4.67 -5.14 9.12
N PHE A 92 -4.95 -4.90 10.41
CA PHE A 92 -5.64 -5.88 11.28
C PHE A 92 -7.11 -6.03 10.92
N GLN A 93 -7.77 -4.92 10.56
CA GLN A 93 -9.14 -4.96 10.09
C GLN A 93 -9.28 -5.68 8.74
N ALA A 94 -8.40 -5.40 7.78
CA ALA A 94 -8.59 -5.77 6.38
C ALA A 94 -7.70 -6.95 5.92
N GLY A 95 -6.70 -7.33 6.71
CA GLY A 95 -5.72 -8.36 6.34
C GLY A 95 -6.34 -9.67 5.85
N PRO A 96 -7.28 -10.28 6.58
CA PRO A 96 -7.92 -11.51 6.13
C PRO A 96 -8.60 -11.39 4.76
N ALA A 97 -9.32 -10.29 4.52
CA ALA A 97 -9.96 -10.04 3.22
C ALA A 97 -8.95 -9.82 2.10
N ILE A 98 -7.85 -9.11 2.40
CA ILE A 98 -6.77 -8.86 1.44
C ILE A 98 -6.10 -10.19 1.05
N LEU A 99 -5.69 -11.00 2.02
CA LEU A 99 -5.05 -12.29 1.75
C LEU A 99 -5.95 -13.18 0.90
N ALA A 100 -7.23 -13.29 1.26
CA ALA A 100 -8.21 -14.05 0.48
C ALA A 100 -8.44 -13.48 -0.94
N ALA A 101 -8.26 -12.18 -1.15
CA ALA A 101 -8.32 -11.58 -2.48
C ALA A 101 -7.08 -11.93 -3.32
N PHE A 102 -5.88 -11.96 -2.71
CA PHE A 102 -4.65 -12.39 -3.38
C PHE A 102 -4.69 -13.86 -3.79
N GLU A 103 -5.30 -14.75 -2.98
CA GLU A 103 -5.46 -16.18 -3.30
C GLU A 103 -6.28 -16.41 -4.57
N LYS A 104 -7.11 -15.45 -4.99
CA LYS A 104 -7.91 -15.52 -6.22
C LYS A 104 -7.16 -15.10 -7.47
N LEU A 105 -5.95 -14.57 -7.34
CA LEU A 105 -5.14 -14.17 -8.48
C LEU A 105 -4.50 -15.40 -9.15
N PRO A 106 -4.45 -15.45 -10.51
CA PRO A 106 -3.78 -16.52 -11.24
C PRO A 106 -2.26 -16.47 -11.10
N ALA A 107 -1.70 -15.26 -10.85
CA ALA A 107 -0.29 -15.01 -10.63
C ALA A 107 -0.10 -13.84 -9.69
N GLN A 108 0.98 -13.85 -8.92
CA GLN A 108 1.37 -12.75 -8.04
C GLN A 108 1.93 -11.59 -8.87
N PRO A 109 1.55 -10.33 -8.61
CA PRO A 109 2.18 -9.17 -9.23
C PRO A 109 3.63 -8.99 -8.75
N ASP A 110 4.47 -8.36 -9.59
CA ASP A 110 5.87 -8.08 -9.26
C ASP A 110 6.00 -6.99 -8.20
N LEU A 111 5.02 -6.09 -8.12
CA LEU A 111 4.92 -4.99 -7.16
C LEU A 111 3.46 -4.67 -6.86
N VAL A 112 3.20 -4.21 -5.63
CA VAL A 112 1.85 -3.78 -5.21
C VAL A 112 1.87 -2.34 -4.69
N LEU A 113 0.97 -1.52 -5.24
CA LEU A 113 0.60 -0.23 -4.70
C LEU A 113 -0.58 -0.41 -3.73
N TRP A 114 -0.44 0.17 -2.55
CA TRP A 114 -1.44 0.07 -1.48
C TRP A 114 -2.11 1.43 -1.25
N ASP A 115 -3.43 1.45 -1.20
CA ASP A 115 -4.21 2.62 -0.76
C ASP A 115 -4.04 2.79 0.76
N GLY A 116 -2.91 3.40 1.14
CA GLY A 116 -2.49 3.54 2.53
C GLY A 116 -0.99 3.80 2.67
N HIS A 117 -0.48 3.66 3.88
CA HIS A 117 0.88 4.02 4.24
C HIS A 117 1.80 2.80 4.38
N GLY A 118 3.09 3.01 4.09
CA GLY A 118 4.18 2.10 4.40
C GLY A 118 4.87 2.48 5.72
N ILE A 119 6.17 2.81 5.66
CA ILE A 119 6.94 3.26 6.83
C ILE A 119 6.55 4.68 7.30
N ALA A 120 5.79 5.46 6.52
CA ALA A 120 5.22 6.74 6.94
C ALA A 120 4.05 6.53 7.93
N HIS A 121 4.39 6.01 9.11
CA HIS A 121 3.46 5.52 10.11
C HIS A 121 4.10 5.65 11.51
N PRO A 122 3.33 5.93 12.59
CA PRO A 122 3.89 6.02 13.95
C PRO A 122 4.71 4.79 14.37
N GLY A 123 4.23 3.60 14.02
CA GLY A 123 4.94 2.33 14.26
C GLY A 123 5.85 1.89 13.11
N ARG A 124 6.19 2.75 12.15
CA ARG A 124 7.00 2.42 10.97
C ARG A 124 6.51 1.19 10.18
N CYS A 125 5.27 0.76 10.39
CA CYS A 125 4.66 -0.41 9.78
C CYS A 125 3.16 -0.19 9.50
N GLY A 126 2.85 0.61 8.48
CA GLY A 126 1.48 0.79 7.99
C GLY A 126 1.03 -0.38 7.12
N LEU A 127 -0.13 -0.24 6.47
CA LEU A 127 -0.76 -1.28 5.66
C LEU A 127 0.19 -1.88 4.61
N ALA A 128 0.88 -1.03 3.85
CA ALA A 128 1.78 -1.46 2.78
C ALA A 128 3.01 -2.22 3.29
N SER A 129 3.57 -1.81 4.43
CA SER A 129 4.68 -2.52 5.08
C SER A 129 4.21 -3.85 5.65
N HIS A 130 3.13 -3.84 6.40
CA HIS A 130 2.58 -5.02 7.06
C HIS A 130 2.27 -6.12 6.05
N LEU A 131 1.42 -5.82 5.05
CA LEU A 131 1.03 -6.82 4.04
C LEU A 131 2.18 -7.13 3.06
N GLY A 132 3.06 -6.18 2.79
CA GLY A 132 4.26 -6.39 2.00
C GLY A 132 5.19 -7.44 2.61
N ILE A 133 5.39 -7.39 3.94
CA ILE A 133 6.16 -8.39 4.69
C ILE A 133 5.46 -9.76 4.67
N LEU A 134 4.16 -9.80 4.98
CA LEU A 134 3.41 -11.07 5.02
C LEU A 134 3.39 -11.79 3.67
N LEU A 135 3.21 -11.05 2.59
CA LEU A 135 3.18 -11.58 1.23
C LEU A 135 4.58 -11.76 0.62
N ASP A 136 5.63 -11.23 1.27
CA ASP A 136 7.01 -11.16 0.76
C ASP A 136 7.08 -10.54 -0.65
N ILE A 137 6.36 -9.42 -0.85
CA ILE A 137 6.21 -8.77 -2.14
C ILE A 137 6.66 -7.30 -2.08
N PRO A 138 7.34 -6.79 -3.13
CA PRO A 138 7.63 -5.36 -3.25
C PRO A 138 6.37 -4.53 -3.12
N SER A 139 6.39 -3.54 -2.22
CA SER A 139 5.21 -2.82 -1.79
C SER A 139 5.47 -1.34 -1.61
N VAL A 140 4.56 -0.51 -2.10
CA VAL A 140 4.58 0.95 -1.98
C VAL A 140 3.26 1.43 -1.39
N GLY A 141 3.33 2.21 -0.33
CA GLY A 141 2.16 2.93 0.20
C GLY A 141 1.92 4.22 -0.56
N VAL A 142 0.69 4.45 -0.98
CA VAL A 142 0.24 5.69 -1.64
C VAL A 142 -1.04 6.15 -0.98
N SER A 143 -1.03 7.35 -0.40
CA SER A 143 -2.19 7.92 0.28
C SER A 143 -2.50 9.33 -0.22
N GLU A 144 -3.78 9.69 -0.21
CA GLU A 144 -4.24 11.05 -0.48
C GLU A 144 -4.11 11.96 0.75
N GLU A 145 -3.97 11.37 1.93
CA GLU A 145 -3.92 12.05 3.22
C GLU A 145 -2.63 11.71 3.98
N LEU A 146 -2.15 12.67 4.75
CA LEU A 146 -1.03 12.49 5.66
C LEU A 146 -1.51 11.83 6.96
N LEU A 147 -0.94 10.67 7.31
CA LEU A 147 -1.22 9.99 8.58
C LEU A 147 -0.23 10.41 9.68
N TYR A 148 1.06 10.48 9.31
CA TYR A 148 2.14 10.68 10.28
C TYR A 148 3.35 11.37 9.64
N GLY A 149 4.10 12.10 10.45
CA GLY A 149 5.27 12.87 10.02
C GLY A 149 4.91 14.30 9.68
N ARG A 150 5.88 15.05 9.17
CA ARG A 150 5.70 16.43 8.69
C ARG A 150 6.31 16.58 7.30
N CYS A 151 5.68 17.41 6.49
CA CYS A 151 6.12 17.74 5.15
C CYS A 151 5.92 19.23 4.92
N ASP A 152 6.94 19.90 4.38
CA ASP A 152 6.87 21.32 4.01
C ASP A 152 6.29 21.42 2.58
N LEU A 153 4.98 21.59 2.51
CA LEU A 153 4.27 21.69 1.22
C LEU A 153 4.52 23.02 0.51
N ASP A 154 4.97 24.08 1.21
CA ASP A 154 5.29 25.38 0.58
C ASP A 154 6.52 25.25 -0.35
N LYS A 155 7.38 24.28 -0.10
CA LYS A 155 8.51 23.93 -0.97
C LYS A 155 8.14 23.05 -2.16
N LEU A 156 6.91 22.53 -2.20
CA LEU A 156 6.47 21.63 -3.28
C LEU A 156 5.99 22.46 -4.48
N ARG A 157 6.81 22.48 -5.54
CA ARG A 157 6.46 23.17 -6.80
C ARG A 157 5.20 22.56 -7.44
N GLU A 158 4.57 23.30 -8.34
CA GLU A 158 3.32 22.88 -9.00
C GLU A 158 3.53 21.87 -10.13
N ASP A 159 4.76 21.69 -10.56
CA ASP A 159 5.11 20.76 -11.67
C ASP A 159 4.94 19.30 -11.27
N ARG A 160 4.53 18.48 -12.25
CA ARG A 160 4.52 17.03 -12.12
C ARG A 160 5.93 16.50 -11.80
N GLY A 161 6.03 15.60 -10.84
CA GLY A 161 7.28 15.03 -10.37
C GLY A 161 7.96 15.84 -9.26
N SER A 162 7.44 17.05 -8.95
CA SER A 162 7.89 17.78 -7.77
C SER A 162 7.60 16.97 -6.52
N ARG A 163 8.55 16.98 -5.58
CA ARG A 163 8.45 16.24 -4.32
C ARG A 163 8.98 17.05 -3.15
N ALA A 164 8.44 16.80 -1.97
CA ALA A 164 8.93 17.31 -0.70
C ALA A 164 9.09 16.13 0.27
N PRO A 165 10.21 16.05 1.02
CA PRO A 165 10.44 14.96 1.95
C PRO A 165 9.39 14.94 3.06
N LEU A 166 8.92 13.74 3.40
CA LEU A 166 8.11 13.47 4.57
C LEU A 166 9.02 12.93 5.65
N VAL A 167 9.18 13.68 6.75
CA VAL A 167 10.10 13.34 7.82
C VAL A 167 9.36 12.98 9.09
N ASP A 168 9.91 12.02 9.80
CA ASP A 168 9.42 11.63 11.13
C ASP A 168 9.59 12.78 12.12
N THR A 169 8.57 13.00 12.94
CA THR A 169 8.56 14.08 13.92
C THR A 169 9.41 13.79 15.17
N THR A 170 9.82 12.52 15.37
CA THR A 170 10.56 12.08 16.55
C THR A 170 12.08 12.08 16.32
N ASP A 171 12.55 11.55 15.19
CA ASP A 171 13.97 11.36 14.90
C ASP A 171 14.46 12.11 13.65
N GLY A 172 13.53 12.74 12.90
CA GLY A 172 13.85 13.49 11.68
C GLY A 172 14.20 12.61 10.46
N ALA A 173 14.08 11.30 10.57
CA ALA A 173 14.36 10.40 9.46
C ALA A 173 13.34 10.59 8.32
N GLU A 174 13.80 10.47 7.07
CA GLU A 174 12.90 10.47 5.91
C GLU A 174 12.10 9.17 5.86
N ILE A 175 10.76 9.30 5.90
CA ILE A 175 9.82 8.17 5.92
C ILE A 175 8.96 8.09 4.66
N GLY A 176 9.13 9.03 3.75
CA GLY A 176 8.37 9.11 2.51
C GLY A 176 8.51 10.46 1.85
N ALA A 177 7.62 10.74 0.93
CA ALA A 177 7.56 12.02 0.25
C ALA A 177 6.13 12.41 -0.11
N ALA A 178 5.83 13.72 -0.08
CA ALA A 178 4.71 14.27 -0.82
C ALA A 178 5.13 14.42 -2.28
N VAL A 179 4.37 13.84 -3.20
CA VAL A 179 4.71 13.80 -4.63
C VAL A 179 3.57 14.38 -5.45
N ARG A 180 3.88 15.36 -6.28
CA ARG A 180 2.92 15.94 -7.22
C ARG A 180 2.85 15.08 -8.47
N THR A 181 1.83 14.26 -8.57
CA THR A 181 1.63 13.36 -9.71
C THR A 181 1.07 14.05 -10.95
N ARG A 182 0.46 15.23 -10.77
CA ARG A 182 -0.04 16.09 -11.84
C ARG A 182 0.15 17.57 -11.48
N PRO A 183 0.32 18.45 -12.48
CA PRO A 183 0.40 19.89 -12.21
C PRO A 183 -0.88 20.41 -11.50
N HIS A 184 -0.71 21.35 -10.60
CA HIS A 184 -1.79 22.09 -9.92
C HIS A 184 -2.81 21.22 -9.15
N VAL A 185 -2.48 19.96 -8.80
CA VAL A 185 -3.33 19.13 -7.93
C VAL A 185 -2.64 18.84 -6.61
N ASN A 186 -3.39 18.53 -5.59
CA ASN A 186 -2.83 18.12 -4.30
C ASN A 186 -1.87 16.92 -4.48
N PRO A 187 -0.73 16.88 -3.78
CA PRO A 187 0.19 15.76 -3.85
C PRO A 187 -0.45 14.48 -3.29
N VAL A 188 0.16 13.35 -3.60
CA VAL A 188 -0.04 12.10 -2.88
C VAL A 188 1.17 11.87 -1.97
N TYR A 189 0.97 11.14 -0.87
CA TYR A 189 2.04 10.75 0.05
C TYR A 189 2.50 9.34 -0.31
N VAL A 190 3.77 9.23 -0.70
CA VAL A 190 4.41 7.98 -1.10
C VAL A 190 5.36 7.54 -0.02
N SER A 191 5.30 6.28 0.38
CA SER A 191 6.23 5.70 1.34
C SER A 191 6.59 4.26 1.00
N VAL A 192 7.78 3.85 1.42
CA VAL A 192 8.23 2.46 1.26
C VAL A 192 7.31 1.54 2.04
N GLY A 193 6.79 0.51 1.39
CA GLY A 193 6.11 -0.60 2.04
C GLY A 193 7.12 -1.69 2.40
N HIS A 194 7.67 -2.38 1.41
CA HIS A 194 8.65 -3.46 1.58
C HIS A 194 9.43 -3.70 0.29
N ARG A 195 10.73 -4.05 0.36
CA ARG A 195 11.61 -4.46 -0.75
C ARG A 195 11.68 -3.48 -1.92
N VAL A 196 11.69 -2.20 -1.62
CA VAL A 196 11.77 -1.12 -2.61
C VAL A 196 12.46 0.09 -1.99
N SER A 197 13.27 0.83 -2.78
CA SER A 197 13.79 2.14 -2.36
C SER A 197 12.70 3.22 -2.48
N LEU A 198 12.82 4.31 -1.71
CA LEU A 198 11.88 5.44 -1.81
C LEU A 198 11.94 6.11 -3.18
N GLU A 199 13.14 6.28 -3.71
CA GLU A 199 13.35 6.89 -5.03
C GLU A 199 12.61 6.11 -6.12
N TRP A 200 12.79 4.79 -6.12
CA TRP A 200 12.15 3.93 -7.09
C TRP A 200 10.62 3.84 -6.88
N ALA A 201 10.16 3.85 -5.61
CA ALA A 201 8.73 3.92 -5.29
C ALA A 201 8.07 5.18 -5.88
N ILE A 202 8.73 6.34 -5.77
CA ILE A 202 8.26 7.60 -6.36
C ILE A 202 8.20 7.50 -7.89
N GLN A 203 9.25 6.96 -8.52
CA GLN A 203 9.29 6.78 -9.96
C GLN A 203 8.13 5.92 -10.45
N VAL A 204 7.89 4.76 -9.84
CA VAL A 204 6.78 3.87 -10.22
C VAL A 204 5.43 4.52 -10.02
N VAL A 205 5.23 5.26 -8.93
CA VAL A 205 3.98 6.00 -8.70
C VAL A 205 3.75 7.01 -9.82
N LEU A 206 4.79 7.73 -10.25
CA LEU A 206 4.70 8.66 -11.38
C LEU A 206 4.38 7.92 -12.68
N GLU A 207 5.03 6.81 -12.99
CA GLU A 207 4.75 6.00 -14.19
C GLU A 207 3.29 5.51 -14.19
N CYS A 208 2.75 5.16 -13.01
CA CYS A 208 1.36 4.73 -12.85
C CYS A 208 0.33 5.87 -12.83
N THR A 209 0.74 7.14 -12.95
CA THR A 209 -0.15 8.31 -12.94
C THR A 209 -0.11 9.09 -14.26
N PRO A 210 -0.39 8.45 -15.44
CA PRO A 210 -0.34 9.16 -16.72
C PRO A 210 -1.48 10.17 -16.88
N ARG A 211 -2.64 9.93 -16.26
CA ARG A 211 -3.86 10.72 -16.47
C ARG A 211 -4.48 11.28 -15.19
N TYR A 212 -4.37 10.56 -14.08
CA TYR A 212 -5.07 10.89 -12.84
C TYR A 212 -4.08 11.15 -11.70
N ARG A 213 -4.54 11.79 -10.64
CA ARG A 213 -3.77 12.03 -9.43
C ARG A 213 -3.33 10.74 -8.75
N MET A 214 -4.28 9.78 -8.64
CA MET A 214 -3.99 8.46 -8.06
C MET A 214 -3.52 7.49 -9.14
N PRO A 215 -2.60 6.58 -8.80
CA PRO A 215 -2.11 5.54 -9.71
C PRO A 215 -3.24 4.69 -10.28
N GLU A 216 -3.12 4.34 -11.58
CA GLU A 216 -4.13 3.55 -12.28
C GLU A 216 -4.43 2.19 -11.59
N PRO A 217 -3.44 1.42 -11.06
CA PRO A 217 -3.75 0.18 -10.36
C PRO A 217 -4.68 0.38 -9.16
N LEU A 218 -4.49 1.47 -8.39
CA LEU A 218 -5.35 1.80 -7.24
C LEU A 218 -6.74 2.25 -7.69
N ARG A 219 -6.82 3.05 -8.76
CA ARG A 219 -8.09 3.51 -9.32
C ARG A 219 -8.92 2.33 -9.82
N GLU A 220 -8.33 1.42 -10.58
CA GLU A 220 -9.00 0.23 -11.09
C GLU A 220 -9.48 -0.68 -9.95
N ALA A 221 -8.63 -0.88 -8.91
CA ALA A 221 -9.03 -1.62 -7.72
C ALA A 221 -10.23 -0.96 -7.01
N ARG A 222 -10.23 0.39 -6.85
CA ARG A 222 -11.35 1.15 -6.26
C ARG A 222 -12.64 0.99 -7.06
N ILE A 223 -12.57 1.05 -8.41
CA ILE A 223 -13.72 0.89 -9.30
C ILE A 223 -14.31 -0.51 -9.14
N LEU A 224 -13.47 -1.55 -9.19
CA LEU A 224 -13.90 -2.93 -9.03
C LEU A 224 -14.46 -3.22 -7.63
N CYS A 225 -13.84 -2.64 -6.59
CA CYS A 225 -14.29 -2.80 -5.21
C CYS A 225 -15.68 -2.19 -4.94
N LYS A 226 -16.08 -1.17 -5.70
CA LYS A 226 -17.41 -0.55 -5.62
C LYS A 226 -18.49 -1.32 -6.38
N ARG A 227 -18.11 -2.06 -7.42
CA ARG A 227 -19.05 -2.79 -8.32
C ARG A 227 -19.45 -4.15 -7.77
N ASN A 228 -18.64 -4.75 -6.92
CA ASN A 228 -18.82 -6.07 -6.30
C ASN A 228 -19.29 -5.94 -4.84
#